data_af9b8052743e5d867a822da5d7bbb1d7
#
_entry.id   af9b8052743e5d867a822da5d7bbb1d7
#
_cell.length_a   1.000
_cell.length_b   1.000
_cell.length_c   1.000
_cell.angle_alpha   90.00
_cell.angle_beta   90.00
_cell.angle_gamma   90.00
#
_symmetry.space_group_name_H-M   'P 1'
#
loop_
_entity.id
_entity.type
_entity.pdbx_description
1 polymer ?
#
loop_
_entity_poly.entity_id
_entity_poly.type
_entity_poly.pdbx_seq_one_letter_code
_entity_poly.pdbx_strand_id
1 'polypeptide(L)'
;MTTLAGTITDVPGIRVGHATDWEALTGCTVVLCEKGAVGGVDQRGGAPGTRETDLLRPLHLVQEVHAVLLAGGSAFGLAAADGVMHYLEERGVGFDARVARVPIVPAAILFDLELGDARTRPNATMGYAACQSAADGPVAEGNVGAGTGASVGKIMGLERAMKSGLGTASVSLGGGLVVGALVAANPFGDVVDPNTGEILAGARKLRSDEPANTLAVMRSLVGKTVLNFASSTIIGVVAANARLTKEEANKVAQMAQDGIARAVRPAHTMFDGDTLFALSTGKKRADVNLIGAYAAVVVAEAIARGARAAESAGRLPAYRDLRPETEA
;
A
#
# COMPACT_ATOMS: atom_id res chain seq x y z
N MET A 1 2.03 -22.89 11.34
CA MET A 1 2.31 -21.50 10.93
C MET A 1 1.26 -20.60 11.56
N THR A 2 1.61 -19.45 12.14
CA THR A 2 0.65 -18.52 12.72
C THR A 2 -0.17 -17.92 11.57
N THR A 3 -1.49 -18.10 11.62
CA THR A 3 -2.40 -17.55 10.60
C THR A 3 -2.38 -16.02 10.72
N LEU A 4 -1.98 -15.33 9.67
CA LEU A 4 -1.93 -13.85 9.60
C LEU A 4 -3.30 -13.30 9.15
N ALA A 5 -4.36 -13.66 9.86
CA ALA A 5 -5.75 -13.40 9.47
C ALA A 5 -6.27 -12.01 9.85
N GLY A 6 -5.51 -11.24 10.63
CA GLY A 6 -5.92 -9.92 11.12
C GLY A 6 -5.77 -8.79 10.09
N THR A 7 -6.01 -7.57 10.54
CA THR A 7 -5.94 -6.33 9.75
C THR A 7 -5.05 -5.29 10.44
N ILE A 8 -4.62 -4.24 9.74
CA ILE A 8 -3.81 -3.17 10.33
C ILE A 8 -4.51 -2.48 11.51
N THR A 9 -5.84 -2.50 11.54
CA THR A 9 -6.66 -1.92 12.62
C THR A 9 -6.59 -2.69 13.93
N ASP A 10 -6.03 -3.91 13.95
CA ASP A 10 -5.71 -4.61 15.20
C ASP A 10 -4.61 -3.88 16.00
N VAL A 11 -3.90 -2.95 15.35
CA VAL A 11 -2.96 -2.06 16.04
C VAL A 11 -3.75 -0.92 16.70
N PRO A 12 -3.76 -0.84 18.04
CA PRO A 12 -4.51 0.18 18.75
C PRO A 12 -4.16 1.60 18.31
N GLY A 13 -5.18 2.41 18.03
CA GLY A 13 -5.05 3.78 17.61
C GLY A 13 -5.01 3.98 16.08
N ILE A 14 -5.12 2.90 15.31
CA ILE A 14 -5.26 2.94 13.85
C ILE A 14 -6.74 2.81 13.46
N ARG A 15 -7.17 3.67 12.53
CA ARG A 15 -8.45 3.59 11.83
C ARG A 15 -8.19 3.67 10.33
N VAL A 16 -8.96 2.94 9.54
CA VAL A 16 -8.81 2.91 8.07
C VAL A 16 -10.13 3.28 7.42
N GLY A 17 -10.06 4.15 6.40
CA GLY A 17 -11.21 4.49 5.59
C GLY A 17 -10.85 4.60 4.11
N HIS A 18 -11.87 4.43 3.27
CA HIS A 18 -11.71 4.38 1.82
C HIS A 18 -12.72 5.31 1.13
N ALA A 19 -12.29 5.88 0.00
CA ALA A 19 -13.17 6.47 -0.99
C ALA A 19 -12.84 5.84 -2.35
N THR A 20 -13.87 5.30 -3.02
CA THR A 20 -13.73 4.52 -4.25
C THR A 20 -14.60 5.13 -5.33
N ASP A 21 -14.04 5.33 -6.52
CA ASP A 21 -14.76 5.65 -7.75
C ASP A 21 -14.71 4.41 -8.68
N TRP A 22 -15.83 3.70 -8.75
CA TRP A 22 -15.96 2.46 -9.53
C TRP A 22 -16.05 2.70 -11.03
N GLU A 23 -16.50 3.87 -11.47
CA GLU A 23 -16.60 4.22 -12.89
C GLU A 23 -15.22 4.60 -13.44
N ALA A 24 -14.49 5.41 -12.67
CA ALA A 24 -13.14 5.83 -13.03
C ALA A 24 -12.07 4.82 -12.66
N LEU A 25 -12.40 3.76 -11.92
CA LEU A 25 -11.48 2.74 -11.41
C LEU A 25 -10.28 3.33 -10.65
N THR A 26 -10.55 4.26 -9.77
CA THR A 26 -9.54 4.89 -8.90
C THR A 26 -10.10 5.12 -7.50
N GLY A 27 -9.27 5.55 -6.57
CA GLY A 27 -9.70 5.83 -5.20
C GLY A 27 -8.55 6.16 -4.27
N CYS A 28 -8.87 6.43 -3.01
CA CYS A 28 -7.89 6.66 -1.97
C CYS A 28 -8.25 5.96 -0.66
N THR A 29 -7.22 5.67 0.12
CA THR A 29 -7.31 5.03 1.43
C THR A 29 -6.56 5.87 2.44
N VAL A 30 -7.18 6.19 3.55
CA VAL A 30 -6.54 6.89 4.66
C VAL A 30 -6.31 5.92 5.83
N VAL A 31 -5.13 6.00 6.41
CA VAL A 31 -4.78 5.37 7.69
C VAL A 31 -4.65 6.49 8.71
N LEU A 32 -5.66 6.64 9.57
CA LEU A 32 -5.72 7.67 10.61
C LEU A 32 -5.01 7.21 11.88
N CYS A 33 -4.24 8.11 12.48
CA CYS A 33 -3.63 7.98 13.80
C CYS A 33 -3.78 9.32 14.55
N GLU A 34 -5.03 9.70 14.84
CA GLU A 34 -5.44 11.03 15.32
C GLU A 34 -4.78 11.46 16.65
N LYS A 35 -4.32 10.50 17.45
CA LYS A 35 -3.59 10.76 18.70
C LYS A 35 -2.10 11.06 18.50
N GLY A 36 -1.65 11.08 17.24
CA GLY A 36 -0.26 11.15 16.85
C GLY A 36 0.42 9.78 16.83
N ALA A 37 1.29 9.55 15.84
CA ALA A 37 2.17 8.39 15.75
C ALA A 37 3.55 8.84 15.30
N VAL A 38 4.61 8.26 15.87
CA VAL A 38 5.95 8.46 15.32
C VAL A 38 6.02 7.82 13.95
N GLY A 39 6.37 8.62 12.94
CA GLY A 39 6.40 8.20 11.53
C GLY A 39 7.80 7.94 11.00
N GLY A 40 7.91 6.93 10.15
CA GLY A 40 9.09 6.67 9.31
C GLY A 40 8.65 6.37 7.88
N VAL A 41 9.59 6.44 6.93
CA VAL A 41 9.36 6.13 5.52
C VAL A 41 10.60 5.54 4.88
N ASP A 42 10.40 4.59 3.98
CA ASP A 42 11.44 4.12 3.06
C ASP A 42 10.87 4.01 1.64
N GLN A 43 11.59 4.56 0.69
CA GLN A 43 11.25 4.57 -0.73
C GLN A 43 12.36 3.85 -1.51
N ARG A 44 12.00 2.85 -2.35
CA ARG A 44 12.95 1.99 -3.04
C ARG A 44 12.87 2.04 -4.55
N GLY A 45 11.70 2.14 -5.15
CA GLY A 45 11.55 2.19 -6.61
C GLY A 45 12.11 3.48 -7.24
N GLY A 46 12.28 3.50 -8.57
CA GLY A 46 12.85 4.63 -9.31
C GLY A 46 11.88 5.77 -9.65
N ALA A 47 10.57 5.58 -9.45
CA ALA A 47 9.52 6.52 -9.88
C ALA A 47 8.50 6.85 -8.77
N PRO A 48 8.93 7.34 -7.59
CA PRO A 48 8.03 7.63 -6.48
C PRO A 48 7.17 8.87 -6.74
N GLY A 49 5.92 8.85 -6.21
CA GLY A 49 5.08 10.02 -6.07
C GLY A 49 4.66 10.17 -4.62
N THR A 50 5.22 11.14 -3.91
CA THR A 50 5.02 11.27 -2.45
C THR A 50 4.80 12.73 -2.05
N ARG A 51 4.20 12.92 -0.87
CA ARG A 51 4.02 14.22 -0.22
C ARG A 51 4.48 14.14 1.23
N GLU A 52 5.14 15.21 1.70
CA GLU A 52 5.52 15.48 3.09
C GLU A 52 6.40 14.39 3.76
N THR A 53 7.18 13.66 2.96
CA THR A 53 8.07 12.59 3.44
C THR A 53 9.33 13.12 4.12
N ASP A 54 9.78 14.34 3.80
CA ASP A 54 10.99 14.92 4.40
C ASP A 54 10.84 15.12 5.92
N LEU A 55 9.63 15.43 6.41
CA LEU A 55 9.36 15.56 7.85
C LEU A 55 9.58 14.26 8.63
N LEU A 56 9.57 13.10 7.97
CA LEU A 56 9.80 11.80 8.61
C LEU A 56 11.29 11.50 8.83
N ARG A 57 12.19 12.30 8.26
CA ARG A 57 13.63 12.14 8.51
C ARG A 57 13.97 12.46 9.96
N PRO A 58 14.92 11.73 10.59
CA PRO A 58 15.24 11.85 12.02
C PRO A 58 15.57 13.28 12.48
N LEU A 59 16.30 14.04 11.67
CA LEU A 59 16.78 15.39 12.02
C LEU A 59 15.71 16.49 11.93
N HIS A 60 14.47 16.17 11.53
CA HIS A 60 13.41 17.17 11.37
C HIS A 60 12.58 17.35 12.63
N LEU A 61 12.05 18.58 12.82
CA LEU A 61 11.39 19.03 14.04
C LEU A 61 10.16 18.21 14.42
N VAL A 62 9.28 17.94 13.45
CA VAL A 62 8.00 17.28 13.71
C VAL A 62 8.21 15.81 14.05
N GLN A 63 7.71 15.38 15.20
CA GLN A 63 7.93 14.03 15.72
C GLN A 63 6.80 13.07 15.38
N GLU A 64 5.58 13.58 15.15
CA GLU A 64 4.38 12.76 14.99
C GLU A 64 3.64 13.14 13.71
N VAL A 65 3.02 12.14 13.09
CA VAL A 65 2.07 12.26 11.98
C VAL A 65 0.67 11.91 12.47
N HIS A 66 -0.36 12.36 11.78
CA HIS A 66 -1.77 12.22 12.19
C HIS A 66 -2.57 11.33 11.25
N ALA A 67 -2.07 11.13 10.04
CA ALA A 67 -2.57 10.19 9.06
C ALA A 67 -1.48 9.84 8.03
N VAL A 68 -1.71 8.77 7.27
CA VAL A 68 -1.05 8.49 5.99
C VAL A 68 -2.12 8.32 4.93
N LEU A 69 -1.96 8.97 3.78
CA LEU A 69 -2.83 8.79 2.62
C LEU A 69 -2.14 7.95 1.55
N LEU A 70 -2.85 6.94 1.07
CA LEU A 70 -2.51 6.15 -0.11
C LEU A 70 -3.56 6.46 -1.19
N ALA A 71 -3.15 6.80 -2.42
CA ALA A 71 -4.10 7.19 -3.46
C ALA A 71 -3.72 6.64 -4.84
N GLY A 72 -4.72 6.43 -5.70
CA GLY A 72 -4.54 6.31 -7.14
C GLY A 72 -4.31 7.67 -7.79
N GLY A 73 -4.44 7.77 -9.12
CA GLY A 73 -4.40 9.02 -9.87
C GLY A 73 -3.00 9.57 -10.13
N SER A 74 -1.93 8.80 -9.90
CA SER A 74 -0.56 9.29 -10.04
C SER A 74 -0.33 10.55 -9.19
N ALA A 75 0.62 11.41 -9.53
CA ALA A 75 0.93 12.64 -8.78
C ALA A 75 -0.29 13.55 -8.52
N PHE A 76 -1.31 13.50 -9.38
CA PHE A 76 -2.56 14.25 -9.15
C PHE A 76 -3.32 13.79 -7.89
N GLY A 77 -3.26 12.49 -7.57
CA GLY A 77 -3.93 11.93 -6.39
C GLY A 77 -3.39 12.45 -5.04
N LEU A 78 -2.20 13.07 -5.02
CA LEU A 78 -1.67 13.73 -3.83
C LEU A 78 -2.59 14.85 -3.31
N ALA A 79 -3.45 15.42 -4.17
CA ALA A 79 -4.44 16.41 -3.79
C ALA A 79 -5.48 15.90 -2.77
N ALA A 80 -5.69 14.58 -2.68
CA ALA A 80 -6.60 14.01 -1.69
C ALA A 80 -6.12 14.24 -0.24
N ALA A 81 -4.83 14.44 -0.01
CA ALA A 81 -4.30 14.77 1.31
C ALA A 81 -4.81 16.09 1.88
N ASP A 82 -5.19 17.05 1.03
CA ASP A 82 -5.79 18.32 1.49
C ASP A 82 -7.13 18.08 2.19
N GLY A 83 -7.94 17.13 1.70
CA GLY A 83 -9.18 16.72 2.35
C GLY A 83 -8.96 16.03 3.69
N VAL A 84 -7.90 15.23 3.80
CA VAL A 84 -7.52 14.59 5.07
C VAL A 84 -7.07 15.65 6.08
N MET A 85 -6.28 16.64 5.64
CA MET A 85 -5.86 17.76 6.50
C MET A 85 -7.07 18.56 7.00
N HIS A 86 -8.01 18.89 6.12
CA HIS A 86 -9.24 19.61 6.49
C HIS A 86 -10.07 18.83 7.53
N TYR A 87 -10.27 17.51 7.32
CA TYR A 87 -10.97 16.66 8.28
C TYR A 87 -10.33 16.64 9.66
N LEU A 88 -8.99 16.59 9.73
CA LEU A 88 -8.24 16.57 10.99
C LEU A 88 -8.22 17.95 11.67
N GLU A 89 -8.08 19.03 10.90
CA GLU A 89 -8.10 20.41 11.40
C GLU A 89 -9.41 20.73 12.09
N GLU A 90 -10.57 20.39 11.50
CA GLU A 90 -11.91 20.56 12.10
C GLU A 90 -12.03 19.87 13.47
N ARG A 91 -11.21 18.86 13.73
CA ARG A 91 -11.18 18.08 14.99
C ARG A 91 -10.09 18.54 15.95
N GLY A 92 -9.38 19.62 15.60
CA GLY A 92 -8.27 20.13 16.39
C GLY A 92 -7.06 19.19 16.46
N VAL A 93 -6.93 18.26 15.49
CA VAL A 93 -5.82 17.31 15.39
C VAL A 93 -4.71 17.90 14.52
N GLY A 94 -3.48 17.90 15.02
CA GLY A 94 -2.34 18.42 14.26
C GLY A 94 -1.20 18.89 15.17
N PHE A 95 -0.07 19.18 14.53
CA PHE A 95 1.07 19.85 15.17
C PHE A 95 0.66 21.25 15.66
N ASP A 96 0.99 21.58 16.90
CA ASP A 96 0.69 22.89 17.49
C ASP A 96 1.65 23.96 16.98
N ALA A 97 1.19 24.74 16.01
CA ALA A 97 1.92 25.89 15.49
C ALA A 97 1.60 27.20 16.25
N ARG A 98 0.96 27.13 17.45
CA ARG A 98 0.48 28.22 18.31
C ARG A 98 -0.70 28.99 17.73
N VAL A 99 -0.70 29.28 16.45
CA VAL A 99 -1.76 30.06 15.74
C VAL A 99 -2.79 29.13 15.09
N ALA A 100 -2.42 27.85 14.85
CA ALA A 100 -3.27 26.82 14.27
C ALA A 100 -2.77 25.43 14.63
N ARG A 101 -3.64 24.42 14.50
CA ARG A 101 -3.26 23.03 14.46
C ARG A 101 -3.00 22.63 13.02
N VAL A 102 -1.80 22.14 12.72
CA VAL A 102 -1.40 21.74 11.36
C VAL A 102 -1.33 20.22 11.29
N PRO A 103 -2.31 19.56 10.67
CA PRO A 103 -2.27 18.11 10.48
C PRO A 103 -1.06 17.72 9.61
N ILE A 104 -0.31 16.72 10.04
CA ILE A 104 0.82 16.18 9.27
C ILE A 104 0.34 14.90 8.61
N VAL A 105 0.27 14.92 7.26
CA VAL A 105 -0.35 13.88 6.43
C VAL A 105 0.58 13.47 5.29
N PRO A 106 1.60 12.65 5.56
CA PRO A 106 2.38 12.05 4.49
C PRO A 106 1.50 11.25 3.53
N ALA A 107 1.85 11.28 2.24
CA ALA A 107 1.09 10.57 1.23
C ALA A 107 2.00 9.90 0.20
N ALA A 108 1.49 8.81 -0.41
CA ALA A 108 2.08 8.16 -1.58
C ALA A 108 0.99 7.78 -2.58
N ILE A 109 1.36 7.74 -3.86
CA ILE A 109 0.42 7.43 -4.95
C ILE A 109 0.87 6.22 -5.75
N LEU A 110 -0.10 5.57 -6.39
CA LEU A 110 0.13 4.63 -7.46
C LEU A 110 -0.45 5.17 -8.78
N PHE A 111 0.02 4.61 -9.88
CA PHE A 111 -0.42 4.97 -11.22
C PHE A 111 -1.50 4.00 -11.70
N ASP A 112 -2.73 4.47 -11.83
CA ASP A 112 -3.90 3.71 -12.31
C ASP A 112 -4.62 4.39 -13.49
N LEU A 113 -4.04 5.45 -14.04
CA LEU A 113 -4.66 6.29 -15.09
C LEU A 113 -4.97 5.56 -16.39
N GLU A 114 -4.38 4.38 -16.63
CA GLU A 114 -4.59 3.60 -17.84
C GLU A 114 -5.82 2.68 -17.77
N LEU A 115 -6.38 2.46 -16.56
CA LEU A 115 -7.39 1.42 -16.39
C LEU A 115 -8.83 1.94 -16.55
N GLY A 116 -9.11 3.13 -16.05
CA GLY A 116 -10.44 3.75 -16.10
C GLY A 116 -10.44 5.10 -16.81
N ASP A 117 -11.08 6.10 -16.20
CA ASP A 117 -11.05 7.48 -16.70
C ASP A 117 -9.87 8.27 -16.11
N ALA A 118 -8.84 8.50 -16.89
CA ALA A 118 -7.66 9.27 -16.48
C ALA A 118 -7.95 10.74 -16.10
N ARG A 119 -9.14 11.26 -16.33
CA ARG A 119 -9.53 12.63 -15.97
C ARG A 119 -10.12 12.70 -14.57
N THR A 120 -10.69 11.61 -14.08
CA THR A 120 -11.23 11.47 -12.73
C THR A 120 -10.15 10.91 -11.81
N ARG A 121 -9.79 11.66 -10.79
CA ARG A 121 -8.66 11.34 -9.90
C ARG A 121 -9.00 11.65 -8.45
N PRO A 122 -8.41 10.96 -7.49
CA PRO A 122 -8.56 11.29 -6.08
C PRO A 122 -8.24 12.77 -5.81
N ASN A 123 -9.13 13.42 -5.09
CA ASN A 123 -9.08 14.85 -4.76
C ASN A 123 -9.44 15.10 -3.30
N ALA A 124 -9.44 16.35 -2.86
CA ALA A 124 -9.73 16.72 -1.48
C ALA A 124 -11.09 16.18 -0.98
N THR A 125 -12.13 16.19 -1.83
CA THR A 125 -13.45 15.65 -1.47
C THR A 125 -13.37 14.15 -1.17
N MET A 126 -12.66 13.38 -1.99
CA MET A 126 -12.47 11.95 -1.76
C MET A 126 -11.62 11.69 -0.51
N GLY A 127 -10.55 12.46 -0.28
CA GLY A 127 -9.73 12.34 0.93
C GLY A 127 -10.53 12.60 2.20
N TYR A 128 -11.39 13.62 2.21
CA TYR A 128 -12.31 13.91 3.31
C TYR A 128 -13.32 12.77 3.53
N ALA A 129 -13.95 12.28 2.45
CA ALA A 129 -14.89 11.17 2.50
C ALA A 129 -14.25 9.87 3.03
N ALA A 130 -13.01 9.58 2.64
CA ALA A 130 -12.26 8.46 3.20
C ALA A 130 -12.06 8.60 4.72
N CYS A 131 -11.80 9.81 5.23
CA CYS A 131 -11.72 10.03 6.68
C CYS A 131 -13.06 9.81 7.37
N GLN A 132 -14.17 10.22 6.76
CA GLN A 132 -15.51 10.02 7.31
C GLN A 132 -15.89 8.53 7.41
N SER A 133 -15.44 7.71 6.48
CA SER A 133 -15.68 6.26 6.46
C SER A 133 -14.74 5.47 7.38
N ALA A 134 -13.73 6.12 7.98
CA ALA A 134 -12.69 5.42 8.73
C ALA A 134 -13.22 4.75 10.01
N ALA A 135 -12.87 3.48 10.18
CA ALA A 135 -13.23 2.65 11.33
C ALA A 135 -12.01 1.86 11.84
N ASP A 136 -12.12 1.33 13.05
CA ASP A 136 -11.14 0.46 13.72
C ASP A 136 -11.50 -1.04 13.63
N GLY A 137 -12.55 -1.36 12.84
CA GLY A 137 -13.01 -2.72 12.55
C GLY A 137 -12.25 -3.39 11.40
N PRO A 138 -12.79 -4.51 10.87
CA PRO A 138 -12.24 -5.19 9.70
C PRO A 138 -12.09 -4.24 8.50
N VAL A 139 -10.95 -4.35 7.81
CA VAL A 139 -10.65 -3.53 6.64
C VAL A 139 -11.04 -4.28 5.37
N ALA A 140 -11.75 -3.62 4.46
CA ALA A 140 -12.08 -4.18 3.15
C ALA A 140 -10.81 -4.36 2.30
N GLU A 141 -10.77 -5.43 1.51
CA GLU A 141 -9.64 -5.79 0.65
C GLU A 141 -10.06 -5.88 -0.83
N GLY A 142 -9.10 -5.95 -1.73
CA GLY A 142 -9.32 -6.03 -3.17
C GLY A 142 -9.47 -4.67 -3.84
N ASN A 143 -10.50 -4.51 -4.67
CA ASN A 143 -10.71 -3.31 -5.50
C ASN A 143 -11.32 -2.15 -4.70
N VAL A 144 -10.73 -1.74 -3.60
CA VAL A 144 -11.25 -0.69 -2.71
C VAL A 144 -10.22 0.40 -2.47
N GLY A 145 -10.68 1.65 -2.38
CA GLY A 145 -9.80 2.79 -2.10
C GLY A 145 -8.63 2.88 -3.06
N ALA A 146 -7.41 2.97 -2.53
CA ALA A 146 -6.18 3.00 -3.33
C ALA A 146 -5.93 1.72 -4.15
N GLY A 147 -6.59 0.60 -3.81
CA GLY A 147 -6.51 -0.66 -4.55
C GLY A 147 -7.43 -0.74 -5.77
N THR A 148 -8.36 0.21 -5.94
CA THR A 148 -9.42 0.14 -6.97
C THR A 148 -8.87 0.02 -8.38
N GLY A 149 -7.88 0.83 -8.75
CA GLY A 149 -7.24 0.80 -10.08
C GLY A 149 -5.96 -0.04 -10.15
N ALA A 150 -5.60 -0.77 -9.07
CA ALA A 150 -4.36 -1.52 -9.02
C ALA A 150 -4.33 -2.69 -10.02
N SER A 151 -3.20 -2.88 -10.70
CA SER A 151 -2.95 -3.96 -11.66
C SER A 151 -1.51 -4.46 -11.56
N VAL A 152 -1.21 -5.65 -12.07
CA VAL A 152 0.06 -6.35 -11.85
C VAL A 152 0.50 -7.12 -13.09
N GLY A 153 1.84 -7.24 -13.28
CA GLY A 153 2.39 -8.00 -14.40
C GLY A 153 2.33 -7.25 -15.74
N LYS A 154 2.78 -6.01 -15.78
CA LYS A 154 2.60 -5.08 -16.93
C LYS A 154 3.65 -5.20 -18.01
N ILE A 155 4.62 -6.13 -17.88
CA ILE A 155 5.73 -6.26 -18.85
C ILE A 155 5.29 -6.49 -20.29
N MET A 156 4.12 -7.08 -20.51
CA MET A 156 3.57 -7.35 -21.84
C MET A 156 2.44 -6.38 -22.23
N GLY A 157 2.37 -5.24 -21.54
CA GLY A 157 1.30 -4.25 -21.66
C GLY A 157 0.11 -4.54 -20.74
N LEU A 158 -0.72 -3.51 -20.55
CA LEU A 158 -1.87 -3.58 -19.64
C LEU A 158 -2.86 -4.69 -20.03
N GLU A 159 -3.08 -4.93 -21.33
CA GLU A 159 -4.01 -5.97 -21.81
C GLU A 159 -3.64 -7.39 -21.35
N ARG A 160 -2.39 -7.62 -20.99
CA ARG A 160 -1.89 -8.90 -20.46
C ARG A 160 -1.64 -8.89 -18.95
N ALA A 161 -1.88 -7.77 -18.32
CA ALA A 161 -1.86 -7.64 -16.85
C ALA A 161 -3.06 -8.33 -16.20
N MET A 162 -3.02 -8.44 -14.89
CA MET A 162 -4.15 -8.89 -14.05
C MET A 162 -4.54 -7.80 -13.07
N LYS A 163 -5.77 -7.87 -12.56
CA LYS A 163 -6.20 -7.05 -11.44
C LYS A 163 -5.43 -7.43 -10.18
N SER A 164 -5.14 -6.42 -9.39
CA SER A 164 -4.63 -6.51 -8.04
C SER A 164 -5.48 -5.59 -7.15
N GLY A 165 -5.07 -5.37 -5.91
CA GLY A 165 -5.90 -4.59 -4.99
C GLY A 165 -5.16 -4.15 -3.75
N LEU A 166 -5.97 -3.72 -2.78
CA LEU A 166 -5.57 -3.41 -1.42
C LEU A 166 -5.66 -4.68 -0.57
N GLY A 167 -4.66 -4.94 0.25
CA GLY A 167 -4.72 -6.01 1.24
C GLY A 167 -4.15 -5.59 2.57
N THR A 168 -4.48 -6.34 3.61
CA THR A 168 -4.05 -6.06 4.97
C THR A 168 -3.74 -7.34 5.74
N ALA A 169 -2.87 -7.26 6.72
CA ALA A 169 -2.56 -8.38 7.60
C ALA A 169 -2.03 -7.87 8.94
N SER A 170 -2.16 -8.67 9.99
CA SER A 170 -1.56 -8.39 11.29
C SER A 170 -1.04 -9.64 11.98
N VAL A 171 -0.19 -9.44 12.97
CA VAL A 171 0.34 -10.50 13.82
C VAL A 171 0.46 -10.02 15.26
N SER A 172 0.03 -10.85 16.20
CA SER A 172 0.29 -10.65 17.62
C SER A 172 1.60 -11.33 18.01
N LEU A 173 2.50 -10.56 18.62
CA LEU A 173 3.83 -11.01 19.05
C LEU A 173 3.88 -11.38 20.54
N GLY A 174 2.72 -11.51 21.19
CA GLY A 174 2.62 -11.74 22.63
C GLY A 174 2.69 -10.46 23.45
N GLY A 175 2.31 -10.54 24.74
CA GLY A 175 2.29 -9.38 25.64
C GLY A 175 1.41 -8.22 25.15
N GLY A 176 0.49 -8.47 24.22
CA GLY A 176 -0.34 -7.47 23.59
C GLY A 176 0.40 -6.58 22.56
N LEU A 177 1.59 -6.97 22.12
CA LEU A 177 2.32 -6.32 21.04
C LEU A 177 1.74 -6.80 19.70
N VAL A 178 1.38 -5.87 18.83
CA VAL A 178 0.80 -6.14 17.50
C VAL A 178 1.57 -5.38 16.44
N VAL A 179 1.80 -6.03 15.31
CA VAL A 179 2.30 -5.42 14.07
C VAL A 179 1.29 -5.70 12.97
N GLY A 180 0.90 -4.67 12.22
CA GLY A 180 -0.04 -4.79 11.11
C GLY A 180 0.45 -4.03 9.88
N ALA A 181 -0.03 -4.43 8.71
CA ALA A 181 0.24 -3.74 7.45
C ALA A 181 -1.03 -3.58 6.60
N LEU A 182 -1.03 -2.55 5.77
CA LEU A 182 -2.01 -2.29 4.72
C LEU A 182 -1.24 -1.85 3.47
N VAL A 183 -1.49 -2.54 2.34
CA VAL A 183 -0.71 -2.35 1.12
C VAL A 183 -1.62 -2.32 -0.10
N ALA A 184 -1.49 -1.31 -0.94
CA ALA A 184 -2.05 -1.27 -2.29
C ALA A 184 -0.96 -1.70 -3.28
N ALA A 185 -1.18 -2.82 -3.97
CA ALA A 185 -0.19 -3.48 -4.81
C ALA A 185 -0.47 -3.25 -6.30
N ASN A 186 0.34 -2.40 -6.94
CA ASN A 186 0.26 -2.09 -8.37
C ASN A 186 1.63 -2.29 -9.06
N PRO A 187 2.37 -3.41 -8.81
CA PRO A 187 3.75 -3.58 -9.26
C PRO A 187 3.88 -3.81 -10.77
N PHE A 188 5.10 -3.57 -11.27
CA PHE A 188 5.53 -4.01 -12.58
C PHE A 188 5.65 -5.54 -12.68
N GLY A 189 6.21 -6.16 -11.65
CA GLY A 189 6.42 -7.60 -11.52
C GLY A 189 5.14 -8.39 -11.22
N ASP A 190 5.30 -9.71 -11.07
CA ASP A 190 4.24 -10.62 -10.67
C ASP A 190 4.11 -10.64 -9.14
N VAL A 191 2.89 -10.72 -8.62
CA VAL A 191 2.63 -11.05 -7.21
C VAL A 191 2.69 -12.56 -7.03
N VAL A 192 3.49 -12.99 -6.06
CA VAL A 192 3.66 -14.40 -5.72
C VAL A 192 3.21 -14.68 -4.28
N ASP A 193 2.77 -15.89 -4.03
CA ASP A 193 2.57 -16.38 -2.67
C ASP A 193 3.91 -16.42 -1.93
N PRO A 194 4.06 -15.73 -0.80
CA PRO A 194 5.34 -15.64 -0.09
C PRO A 194 5.80 -16.97 0.53
N ASN A 195 4.90 -17.95 0.67
CA ASN A 195 5.20 -19.25 1.26
C ASN A 195 5.55 -20.30 0.22
N THR A 196 4.84 -20.32 -0.93
CA THR A 196 5.03 -21.33 -1.99
C THR A 196 5.84 -20.83 -3.17
N GLY A 197 5.87 -19.50 -3.39
CA GLY A 197 6.48 -18.89 -4.57
C GLY A 197 5.63 -18.99 -5.84
N GLU A 198 4.41 -19.50 -5.74
CA GLU A 198 3.46 -19.57 -6.86
C GLU A 198 3.00 -18.17 -7.28
N ILE A 199 2.89 -17.93 -8.59
CA ILE A 199 2.36 -16.66 -9.12
C ILE A 199 0.85 -16.63 -8.86
N LEU A 200 0.41 -15.69 -8.03
CA LEU A 200 -1.00 -15.42 -7.77
C LEU A 200 -1.61 -14.55 -8.87
N ALA A 201 -0.95 -13.46 -9.19
CA ALA A 201 -1.36 -12.55 -10.26
C ALA A 201 -0.12 -11.96 -10.94
N GLY A 202 -0.17 -11.76 -12.26
CA GLY A 202 0.98 -11.30 -13.01
C GLY A 202 0.72 -11.18 -14.51
N ALA A 203 1.80 -11.12 -15.27
CA ALA A 203 1.71 -11.12 -16.73
C ALA A 203 1.14 -12.45 -17.23
N ARG A 204 0.16 -12.39 -18.15
CA ARG A 204 -0.43 -13.56 -18.81
C ARG A 204 0.21 -13.82 -20.18
N LYS A 205 0.34 -15.09 -20.57
CA LYS A 205 0.83 -15.49 -21.89
C LYS A 205 -0.04 -14.90 -23.02
N LEU A 206 0.55 -14.70 -24.20
CA LEU A 206 -0.15 -14.08 -25.34
C LEU A 206 -1.40 -14.83 -25.83
N ARG A 207 -1.44 -16.14 -25.66
CA ARG A 207 -2.51 -17.00 -26.19
C ARG A 207 -3.26 -17.79 -25.12
N SER A 208 -3.00 -17.53 -23.85
CA SER A 208 -3.70 -18.16 -22.72
C SER A 208 -3.67 -17.24 -21.51
N ASP A 209 -4.46 -17.59 -20.49
CA ASP A 209 -4.48 -16.88 -19.20
C ASP A 209 -3.46 -17.45 -18.18
N GLU A 210 -2.61 -18.37 -18.64
CA GLU A 210 -1.52 -18.88 -17.81
C GLU A 210 -0.47 -17.79 -17.51
N PRO A 211 0.16 -17.80 -16.33
CA PRO A 211 1.24 -16.88 -16.00
C PRO A 211 2.40 -16.96 -16.99
N ALA A 212 2.86 -15.81 -17.45
CA ALA A 212 4.01 -15.70 -18.33
C ALA A 212 5.35 -15.66 -17.57
N ASN A 213 5.31 -15.31 -16.28
CA ASN A 213 6.47 -15.04 -15.42
C ASN A 213 7.31 -13.87 -15.93
N THR A 214 7.13 -12.70 -15.29
CA THR A 214 7.77 -11.44 -15.70
C THR A 214 9.29 -11.57 -15.82
N LEU A 215 9.98 -12.27 -14.90
CA LEU A 215 11.44 -12.46 -15.00
C LEU A 215 11.83 -13.31 -16.22
N ALA A 216 11.04 -14.33 -16.58
CA ALA A 216 11.29 -15.14 -17.77
C ALA A 216 11.09 -14.30 -19.04
N VAL A 217 10.04 -13.46 -19.10
CA VAL A 217 9.80 -12.54 -20.21
C VAL A 217 10.95 -11.53 -20.34
N MET A 218 11.41 -10.91 -19.26
CA MET A 218 12.55 -9.97 -19.26
C MET A 218 13.82 -10.59 -19.85
N ARG A 219 14.07 -11.88 -19.60
CA ARG A 219 15.23 -12.61 -20.13
C ARG A 219 15.10 -12.92 -21.61
N SER A 220 13.90 -12.91 -22.16
CA SER A 220 13.65 -13.20 -23.58
C SER A 220 14.07 -12.05 -24.48
N LEU A 221 14.21 -12.31 -25.82
CA LEU A 221 14.49 -11.28 -26.82
C LEU A 221 13.35 -10.23 -26.89
N VAL A 222 12.10 -10.67 -26.69
CA VAL A 222 10.92 -9.77 -26.67
C VAL A 222 11.01 -8.81 -25.47
N GLY A 223 11.37 -9.30 -24.29
CA GLY A 223 11.50 -8.48 -23.09
C GLY A 223 12.54 -7.36 -23.22
N LYS A 224 13.62 -7.59 -23.96
CA LYS A 224 14.67 -6.57 -24.18
C LYS A 224 14.21 -5.40 -25.07
N THR A 225 13.15 -5.61 -25.86
CA THR A 225 12.61 -4.61 -26.80
C THR A 225 11.38 -3.89 -26.22
N VAL A 226 10.67 -4.48 -25.24
CA VAL A 226 9.36 -4.03 -24.74
C VAL A 226 9.46 -3.33 -23.38
N LEU A 227 10.66 -3.05 -22.86
CA LEU A 227 10.84 -2.22 -21.65
C LEU A 227 10.42 -0.76 -21.91
N ASN A 228 9.16 -0.58 -22.34
CA ASN A 228 8.52 0.72 -22.47
C ASN A 228 7.77 1.02 -21.16
N PHE A 229 7.83 2.28 -20.76
CA PHE A 229 7.25 2.90 -19.58
C PHE A 229 5.97 2.20 -19.07
N ALA A 230 6.12 1.35 -18.09
CA ALA A 230 5.01 0.90 -17.26
C ALA A 230 5.16 1.59 -15.91
N SER A 231 4.35 2.59 -15.62
CA SER A 231 4.31 3.21 -14.31
C SER A 231 3.65 2.24 -13.33
N SER A 232 4.41 1.84 -12.34
CA SER A 232 4.04 0.82 -11.36
C SER A 232 4.42 1.30 -9.97
N THR A 233 3.78 0.79 -8.94
CA THR A 233 4.06 1.26 -7.57
C THR A 233 3.39 0.35 -6.55
N ILE A 234 4.09 0.02 -5.49
CA ILE A 234 3.50 -0.53 -4.27
C ILE A 234 3.59 0.53 -3.19
N ILE A 235 2.45 0.88 -2.62
CA ILE A 235 2.38 1.83 -1.52
C ILE A 235 1.71 1.18 -0.31
N GLY A 236 2.22 1.47 0.88
CA GLY A 236 1.65 0.84 2.07
C GLY A 236 2.07 1.48 3.37
N VAL A 237 1.42 1.01 4.44
CA VAL A 237 1.65 1.42 5.82
C VAL A 237 1.87 0.19 6.66
N VAL A 238 2.92 0.19 7.47
CA VAL A 238 3.10 -0.72 8.60
C VAL A 238 2.83 0.05 9.88
N ALA A 239 2.08 -0.54 10.81
CA ALA A 239 1.85 0.04 12.12
C ALA A 239 2.23 -0.95 13.23
N ALA A 240 2.72 -0.42 14.34
CA ALA A 240 2.96 -1.19 15.55
C ALA A 240 2.58 -0.39 16.81
N ASN A 241 2.02 -1.05 17.81
CA ASN A 241 1.76 -0.43 19.12
C ASN A 241 3.01 -0.43 20.02
N ALA A 242 4.18 -0.55 19.43
CA ALA A 242 5.47 -0.36 20.07
C ALA A 242 5.79 1.13 20.24
N ARG A 243 6.72 1.45 21.14
CA ARG A 243 7.34 2.77 21.24
C ARG A 243 8.65 2.75 20.43
N LEU A 244 8.68 3.49 19.34
CA LEU A 244 9.85 3.65 18.48
C LEU A 244 10.27 5.12 18.43
N THR A 245 11.56 5.37 18.23
CA THR A 245 12.07 6.68 17.80
C THR A 245 11.85 6.86 16.29
N LYS A 246 12.10 8.06 15.76
CA LYS A 246 12.03 8.30 14.29
C LYS A 246 13.05 7.45 13.53
N GLU A 247 14.26 7.29 14.07
CA GLU A 247 15.30 6.44 13.51
C GLU A 247 14.83 4.98 13.41
N GLU A 248 14.24 4.48 14.50
CA GLU A 248 13.71 3.12 14.57
C GLU A 248 12.50 2.93 13.65
N ALA A 249 11.60 3.92 13.55
CA ALA A 249 10.47 3.87 12.62
C ALA A 249 10.95 3.84 11.15
N ASN A 250 11.96 4.64 10.78
CA ASN A 250 12.57 4.57 9.46
C ASN A 250 13.25 3.20 9.23
N LYS A 251 13.90 2.63 10.26
CA LYS A 251 14.48 1.29 10.15
C LYS A 251 13.42 0.20 9.95
N VAL A 252 12.28 0.30 10.63
CA VAL A 252 11.14 -0.59 10.40
C VAL A 252 10.62 -0.46 8.96
N ALA A 253 10.46 0.76 8.43
CA ALA A 253 10.07 0.99 7.05
C ALA A 253 11.06 0.35 6.04
N GLN A 254 12.37 0.47 6.29
CA GLN A 254 13.40 -0.18 5.49
C GLN A 254 13.30 -1.70 5.50
N MET A 255 13.11 -2.31 6.68
CA MET A 255 12.96 -3.77 6.81
C MET A 255 11.66 -4.27 6.20
N ALA A 256 10.58 -3.48 6.27
CA ALA A 256 9.30 -3.79 5.67
C ALA A 256 9.37 -3.96 4.14
N GLN A 257 10.29 -3.26 3.45
CA GLN A 257 10.53 -3.41 2.01
C GLN A 257 10.92 -4.84 1.61
N ASP A 258 11.55 -5.59 2.51
CA ASP A 258 11.85 -7.01 2.27
C ASP A 258 10.56 -7.82 2.09
N GLY A 259 9.44 -7.37 2.65
CA GLY A 259 8.12 -7.96 2.43
C GLY A 259 7.65 -7.81 0.98
N ILE A 260 7.90 -6.66 0.36
CA ILE A 260 7.63 -6.47 -1.07
C ILE A 260 8.48 -7.45 -1.89
N ALA A 261 9.78 -7.54 -1.61
CA ALA A 261 10.68 -8.43 -2.35
C ALA A 261 10.34 -9.93 -2.19
N ARG A 262 9.66 -10.31 -1.09
CA ARG A 262 9.17 -11.69 -0.88
C ARG A 262 7.92 -12.01 -1.70
N ALA A 263 7.06 -11.02 -1.93
CA ALA A 263 5.76 -11.21 -2.58
C ALA A 263 5.70 -10.69 -4.03
N VAL A 264 6.73 -9.99 -4.53
CA VAL A 264 6.74 -9.39 -5.87
C VAL A 264 8.04 -9.69 -6.61
N ARG A 265 7.95 -10.09 -7.89
CA ARG A 265 9.10 -10.49 -8.71
C ARG A 265 9.00 -9.96 -10.15
N PRO A 266 9.90 -9.03 -10.57
CA PRO A 266 10.85 -8.26 -9.77
C PRO A 266 10.16 -7.17 -8.94
N ALA A 267 10.82 -6.70 -7.88
CA ALA A 267 10.42 -5.56 -7.07
C ALA A 267 11.42 -4.40 -7.25
N HIS A 268 11.01 -3.19 -6.88
CA HIS A 268 11.89 -2.00 -6.79
C HIS A 268 12.60 -1.64 -8.10
N THR A 269 11.95 -1.86 -9.24
CA THR A 269 12.52 -1.48 -10.53
C THR A 269 12.53 0.04 -10.73
N MET A 270 13.16 0.52 -11.80
CA MET A 270 13.10 1.93 -12.18
C MET A 270 11.69 2.42 -12.55
N PHE A 271 10.77 1.49 -12.81
CA PHE A 271 9.38 1.76 -13.15
C PHE A 271 8.46 1.80 -11.93
N ASP A 272 8.93 1.28 -10.78
CA ASP A 272 8.15 1.21 -9.54
C ASP A 272 8.40 2.47 -8.69
N GLY A 273 7.37 2.92 -7.97
CA GLY A 273 7.46 4.01 -7.00
C GLY A 273 7.34 3.53 -5.56
N ASP A 274 7.80 2.31 -5.26
CA ASP A 274 7.57 1.58 -4.02
C ASP A 274 7.91 2.40 -2.78
N THR A 275 6.90 2.64 -1.95
CA THR A 275 7.01 3.49 -0.75
C THR A 275 6.24 2.85 0.40
N LEU A 276 6.92 2.60 1.51
CA LEU A 276 6.32 2.11 2.75
C LEU A 276 6.53 3.11 3.88
N PHE A 277 5.43 3.42 4.57
CA PHE A 277 5.44 4.18 5.82
C PHE A 277 5.42 3.24 7.01
N ALA A 278 6.03 3.65 8.12
CA ALA A 278 5.95 2.96 9.40
C ALA A 278 5.37 3.90 10.46
N LEU A 279 4.40 3.42 11.23
CA LEU A 279 3.72 4.16 12.29
C LEU A 279 3.91 3.46 13.65
N SER A 280 4.39 4.19 14.63
CA SER A 280 4.50 3.75 16.02
C SER A 280 3.44 4.45 16.85
N THR A 281 2.38 3.73 17.23
CA THR A 281 1.20 4.30 17.92
C THR A 281 1.20 4.07 19.43
N GLY A 282 2.12 3.26 19.95
CA GLY A 282 2.05 2.76 21.30
C GLY A 282 3.20 3.14 22.21
N LYS A 283 3.12 2.58 23.43
CA LYS A 283 4.10 2.81 24.49
C LYS A 283 4.85 1.53 24.91
N LYS A 284 4.56 0.39 24.27
CA LYS A 284 5.20 -0.89 24.61
C LYS A 284 6.66 -0.89 24.16
N ARG A 285 7.55 -1.28 25.06
CA ARG A 285 8.95 -1.50 24.68
C ARG A 285 9.06 -2.77 23.85
N ALA A 286 9.70 -2.67 22.70
CA ALA A 286 9.98 -3.80 21.81
C ALA A 286 11.29 -3.55 21.10
N ASP A 287 11.95 -4.63 20.70
CA ASP A 287 13.14 -4.57 19.88
C ASP A 287 12.78 -4.19 18.43
N VAL A 288 13.49 -3.23 17.85
CA VAL A 288 13.25 -2.75 16.48
C VAL A 288 13.43 -3.87 15.45
N ASN A 289 14.35 -4.81 15.68
CA ASN A 289 14.57 -5.93 14.78
C ASN A 289 13.38 -6.89 14.77
N LEU A 290 12.76 -7.12 15.95
CA LEU A 290 11.54 -7.92 16.06
C LEU A 290 10.41 -7.26 15.26
N ILE A 291 10.15 -5.96 15.47
CA ILE A 291 9.11 -5.23 14.75
C ILE A 291 9.38 -5.23 13.25
N GLY A 292 10.61 -4.92 12.81
CA GLY A 292 10.97 -4.88 11.40
C GLY A 292 10.90 -6.23 10.70
N ALA A 293 11.30 -7.31 11.35
CA ALA A 293 11.19 -8.66 10.79
C ALA A 293 9.73 -9.06 10.53
N TYR A 294 8.84 -8.78 11.49
CA TYR A 294 7.41 -9.07 11.31
C TYR A 294 6.69 -8.05 10.43
N ALA A 295 7.19 -6.81 10.33
CA ALA A 295 6.75 -5.86 9.33
C ALA A 295 6.91 -6.42 7.91
N ALA A 296 8.05 -7.03 7.58
CA ALA A 296 8.27 -7.69 6.30
C ALA A 296 7.29 -8.88 6.08
N VAL A 297 6.98 -9.63 7.12
CA VAL A 297 6.04 -10.77 7.05
C VAL A 297 4.62 -10.30 6.75
N VAL A 298 4.11 -9.32 7.51
CA VAL A 298 2.73 -8.83 7.30
C VAL A 298 2.58 -8.03 6.00
N VAL A 299 3.62 -7.35 5.51
CA VAL A 299 3.62 -6.69 4.20
C VAL A 299 3.50 -7.73 3.08
N ALA A 300 4.28 -8.82 3.11
CA ALA A 300 4.21 -9.86 2.10
C ALA A 300 2.82 -10.51 2.07
N GLU A 301 2.25 -10.80 3.22
CA GLU A 301 0.90 -11.37 3.33
C GLU A 301 -0.17 -10.40 2.85
N ALA A 302 -0.09 -9.11 3.22
CA ALA A 302 -1.03 -8.08 2.76
C ALA A 302 -1.04 -7.97 1.22
N ILE A 303 0.12 -8.01 0.57
CA ILE A 303 0.23 -8.01 -0.90
C ILE A 303 -0.47 -9.24 -1.50
N ALA A 304 -0.21 -10.43 -0.97
CA ALA A 304 -0.81 -11.67 -1.45
C ALA A 304 -2.33 -11.68 -1.26
N ARG A 305 -2.82 -11.21 -0.10
CA ARG A 305 -4.26 -11.09 0.20
C ARG A 305 -4.93 -10.08 -0.73
N GLY A 306 -4.33 -8.92 -0.98
CA GLY A 306 -4.86 -7.93 -1.91
C GLY A 306 -5.03 -8.47 -3.34
N ALA A 307 -4.08 -9.27 -3.82
CA ALA A 307 -4.18 -9.93 -5.12
C ALA A 307 -5.28 -11.01 -5.15
N ARG A 308 -5.42 -11.82 -4.09
CA ARG A 308 -6.47 -12.85 -3.98
C ARG A 308 -7.87 -12.23 -3.82
N ALA A 309 -7.98 -11.11 -3.11
CA ALA A 309 -9.24 -10.43 -2.85
C ALA A 309 -9.74 -9.60 -4.04
N ALA A 310 -8.89 -9.31 -5.01
CA ALA A 310 -9.27 -8.53 -6.19
C ALA A 310 -10.34 -9.23 -7.03
N GLU A 311 -11.18 -8.42 -7.67
CA GLU A 311 -12.21 -8.84 -8.63
C GLU A 311 -11.88 -8.30 -10.01
N SER A 312 -12.30 -8.99 -11.08
CA SER A 312 -12.09 -8.54 -12.46
C SER A 312 -12.73 -7.17 -12.70
N ALA A 313 -11.95 -6.25 -13.26
CA ALA A 313 -12.41 -4.90 -13.58
C ALA A 313 -11.54 -4.29 -14.68
N GLY A 314 -12.08 -3.32 -15.44
CA GLY A 314 -11.34 -2.59 -16.48
C GLY A 314 -10.74 -3.52 -17.56
N ARG A 315 -11.43 -4.60 -17.90
CA ARG A 315 -11.00 -5.67 -18.82
C ARG A 315 -9.83 -6.53 -18.32
N LEU A 316 -9.42 -6.36 -17.08
CA LEU A 316 -8.39 -7.19 -16.47
C LEU A 316 -9.02 -8.31 -15.65
N PRO A 317 -8.63 -9.58 -15.86
CA PRO A 317 -9.08 -10.67 -15.01
C PRO A 317 -8.39 -10.61 -13.63
N ALA A 318 -9.06 -11.13 -12.62
CA ALA A 318 -8.51 -11.30 -11.27
C ALA A 318 -8.12 -12.77 -11.00
N TYR A 319 -7.41 -12.98 -9.90
CA TYR A 319 -6.99 -14.31 -9.44
C TYR A 319 -8.19 -15.28 -9.29
N ARG A 320 -9.27 -14.81 -8.66
CA ARG A 320 -10.48 -15.61 -8.39
C ARG A 320 -11.13 -16.15 -9.66
N ASP A 321 -11.13 -15.37 -10.74
CA ASP A 321 -11.81 -15.73 -11.98
C ASP A 321 -10.99 -16.70 -12.82
N LEU A 322 -9.67 -16.66 -12.70
CA LEU A 322 -8.76 -17.57 -13.41
C LEU A 322 -8.48 -18.87 -12.65
N ARG A 323 -8.74 -18.87 -11.36
CA ARG A 323 -8.57 -20.03 -10.46
C ARG A 323 -9.74 -20.11 -9.50
N PRO A 324 -10.94 -20.49 -10.00
CA PRO A 324 -12.07 -20.75 -9.11
C PRO A 324 -11.64 -21.80 -8.09
N GLU A 325 -11.92 -21.54 -6.81
CA GLU A 325 -11.71 -22.52 -5.76
C GLU A 325 -12.42 -23.80 -6.19
N THR A 326 -11.65 -24.87 -6.41
CA THR A 326 -12.25 -26.21 -6.52
C THR A 326 -12.90 -26.45 -5.18
N GLU A 327 -14.22 -26.53 -5.17
CA GLU A 327 -15.02 -26.91 -3.99
C GLU A 327 -14.36 -28.15 -3.37
N ALA A 328 -13.84 -27.99 -2.15
CA ALA A 328 -13.20 -29.06 -1.38
C ALA A 328 -14.23 -29.80 -0.56
#